data_8c943da7e3781659c96caecf49a58b74
#
_entry.id   8c943da7e3781659c96caecf49a58b74
#
_cell.length_a   1.000
_cell.length_b   1.000
_cell.length_c   1.000
_cell.angle_alpha   90.00
_cell.angle_beta   90.00
_cell.angle_gamma   90.00
#
_symmetry.space_group_name_H-M   'P 1'
#
loop_
_entity.id
_entity.type
_entity.pdbx_description
1 polymer ?
#
loop_
_entity_poly.entity_id
_entity_poly.type
_entity_poly.pdbx_seq_one_letter_code
_entity_poly.pdbx_strand_id
1 'polypeptide(L)'
;MDEKQWIGMGLAIMGALLWGLSGTSVQFLENAKHLNVEWLLEVRLLVAGLLTILLAYVQDGMRIFDIFKNPKDFGKLLIFGILGIALAQYTYFRAIAISGVGVATVLQYVAPTMLIIYLFIRYFKKPSLPELCCVALAMIGTVCIIMQKGVDLSAFNGDALFWGLISAASICVYTLEPVELLKKYSTSSIVGFGMFISGILACIVFRQVASEAIWDGMTWVGLFTIIILGTVVSFNEYIEGVRRIGAVQGSILSSLEPISAALFGWALLGNEFTLVGIFGMICIIATVFIIAWDRQRQIKREVLEKLYKKEVI
;
A
#
# COMPACT_ATOMS: atom_id res chain seq x y z
N MET A 1 18.07 16.86 -2.29
CA MET A 1 17.21 16.13 -1.32
C MET A 1 18.06 15.85 -0.09
N ASP A 2 17.47 16.00 1.09
CA ASP A 2 18.07 15.54 2.34
C ASP A 2 18.18 14.00 2.28
N GLU A 3 19.25 13.44 2.83
CA GLU A 3 19.51 12.00 2.90
C GLU A 3 18.27 11.24 3.43
N LYS A 4 17.59 11.79 4.43
CA LYS A 4 16.35 11.23 5.01
C LYS A 4 15.22 11.05 4.00
N GLN A 5 15.13 11.93 3.01
CA GLN A 5 14.07 11.87 2.00
C GLN A 5 14.38 10.84 0.91
N TRP A 6 15.64 10.71 0.51
CA TRP A 6 16.07 9.64 -0.40
C TRP A 6 15.81 8.27 0.21
N ILE A 7 16.18 8.12 1.49
CA ILE A 7 15.87 6.89 2.24
C ILE A 7 14.35 6.66 2.27
N GLY A 8 13.54 7.69 2.57
CA GLY A 8 12.08 7.56 2.60
C GLY A 8 11.47 7.15 1.26
N MET A 9 11.97 7.68 0.13
CA MET A 9 11.55 7.24 -1.20
C MET A 9 11.94 5.78 -1.45
N GLY A 10 13.18 5.40 -1.12
CA GLY A 10 13.66 4.02 -1.25
C GLY A 10 12.80 3.02 -0.45
N LEU A 11 12.44 3.37 0.78
CA LEU A 11 11.57 2.56 1.63
C LEU A 11 10.17 2.40 1.02
N ALA A 12 9.54 3.50 0.57
CA ALA A 12 8.23 3.43 -0.08
C ALA A 12 8.24 2.60 -1.37
N ILE A 13 9.29 2.75 -2.20
CA ILE A 13 9.51 1.96 -3.41
C ILE A 13 9.69 0.49 -3.06
N MET A 14 10.54 0.16 -2.07
CA MET A 14 10.76 -1.22 -1.63
C MET A 14 9.46 -1.86 -1.17
N GLY A 15 8.67 -1.16 -0.34
CA GLY A 15 7.36 -1.63 0.09
C GLY A 15 6.45 -1.97 -1.09
N ALA A 16 6.35 -1.08 -2.09
CA ALA A 16 5.54 -1.29 -3.29
C ALA A 16 6.02 -2.50 -4.13
N LEU A 17 7.34 -2.64 -4.31
CA LEU A 17 7.91 -3.77 -5.04
C LEU A 17 7.62 -5.11 -4.34
N LEU A 18 7.72 -5.14 -3.02
CA LEU A 18 7.41 -6.33 -2.22
C LEU A 18 5.92 -6.67 -2.22
N TRP A 19 5.02 -5.68 -2.33
CA TRP A 19 3.60 -5.95 -2.52
C TRP A 19 3.32 -6.63 -3.85
N GLY A 20 3.96 -6.20 -4.94
CA GLY A 20 3.82 -6.87 -6.24
C GLY A 20 4.35 -8.31 -6.23
N LEU A 21 5.49 -8.58 -5.59
CA LEU A 21 5.98 -9.94 -5.37
C LEU A 21 4.99 -10.77 -4.55
N SER A 22 4.42 -10.19 -3.49
CA SER A 22 3.40 -10.84 -2.67
C SER A 22 2.15 -11.17 -3.49
N GLY A 23 1.67 -10.23 -4.31
CA GLY A 23 0.52 -10.44 -5.19
C GLY A 23 0.74 -11.59 -6.18
N THR A 24 1.94 -11.68 -6.78
CA THR A 24 2.33 -12.82 -7.63
C THR A 24 2.35 -14.13 -6.85
N SER A 25 2.84 -14.11 -5.61
CA SER A 25 2.86 -15.30 -4.75
C SER A 25 1.44 -15.73 -4.33
N VAL A 26 0.53 -14.79 -4.07
CA VAL A 26 -0.90 -15.09 -3.85
C VAL A 26 -1.49 -15.77 -5.06
N GLN A 27 -1.29 -15.25 -6.26
CA GLN A 27 -1.77 -15.84 -7.52
C GLN A 27 -1.25 -17.27 -7.70
N PHE A 28 0.03 -17.52 -7.40
CA PHE A 28 0.60 -18.86 -7.43
C PHE A 28 -0.05 -19.81 -6.42
N LEU A 29 -0.21 -19.38 -5.17
CA LEU A 29 -0.79 -20.21 -4.12
C LEU A 29 -2.27 -20.52 -4.36
N GLU A 30 -3.03 -19.57 -4.91
CA GLU A 30 -4.42 -19.76 -5.29
C GLU A 30 -4.54 -20.76 -6.45
N ASN A 31 -3.85 -20.49 -7.57
CA ASN A 31 -4.04 -21.25 -8.81
C ASN A 31 -3.36 -22.62 -8.80
N ALA A 32 -2.15 -22.73 -8.22
CA ALA A 32 -1.35 -23.97 -8.27
C ALA A 32 -1.43 -24.78 -6.98
N LYS A 33 -1.82 -24.18 -5.84
CA LYS A 33 -1.86 -24.83 -4.53
C LYS A 33 -3.25 -24.88 -3.91
N HIS A 34 -4.24 -24.31 -4.60
CA HIS A 34 -5.66 -24.30 -4.17
C HIS A 34 -5.87 -23.68 -2.78
N LEU A 35 -5.01 -22.70 -2.41
CA LEU A 35 -5.18 -21.94 -1.18
C LEU A 35 -6.21 -20.84 -1.39
N ASN A 36 -7.19 -20.79 -0.48
CA ASN A 36 -8.20 -19.76 -0.49
C ASN A 36 -7.59 -18.38 -0.14
N VAL A 37 -7.87 -17.36 -0.95
CA VAL A 37 -7.30 -16.00 -0.81
C VAL A 37 -7.75 -15.34 0.50
N GLU A 38 -8.99 -15.60 0.95
CA GLU A 38 -9.50 -15.05 2.20
C GLU A 38 -8.78 -15.69 3.41
N TRP A 39 -8.53 -17.00 3.37
CA TRP A 39 -7.69 -17.66 4.36
C TRP A 39 -6.27 -17.13 4.39
N LEU A 40 -5.66 -16.91 3.21
CA LEU A 40 -4.34 -16.27 3.10
C LEU A 40 -4.35 -14.90 3.74
N LEU A 41 -5.42 -14.13 3.59
CA LEU A 41 -5.57 -12.82 4.22
C LEU A 41 -5.62 -12.90 5.74
N GLU A 42 -6.44 -13.82 6.28
CA GLU A 42 -6.55 -14.04 7.73
C GLU A 42 -5.18 -14.37 8.32
N VAL A 43 -4.53 -15.39 7.77
CA VAL A 43 -3.24 -15.88 8.29
C VAL A 43 -2.15 -14.82 8.14
N ARG A 44 -2.03 -14.17 6.97
CA ARG A 44 -0.99 -13.17 6.77
C ARG A 44 -1.11 -11.98 7.72
N LEU A 45 -2.33 -11.47 7.96
CA LEU A 45 -2.52 -10.32 8.85
C LEU A 45 -2.28 -10.68 10.31
N LEU A 46 -2.76 -11.85 10.77
CA LEU A 46 -2.52 -12.31 12.13
C LEU A 46 -1.03 -12.59 12.38
N VAL A 47 -0.42 -13.41 11.53
CA VAL A 47 0.97 -13.82 11.73
C VAL A 47 1.91 -12.65 11.52
N ALA A 48 1.73 -11.84 10.47
CA ALA A 48 2.55 -10.66 10.25
C ALA A 48 2.36 -9.62 11.35
N GLY A 49 1.12 -9.41 11.81
CA GLY A 49 0.84 -8.52 12.94
C GLY A 49 1.58 -8.96 14.20
N LEU A 50 1.50 -10.24 14.55
CA LEU A 50 2.20 -10.80 15.71
C LEU A 50 3.72 -10.68 15.56
N LEU A 51 4.29 -11.05 14.42
CA LEU A 51 5.72 -10.94 14.17
C LEU A 51 6.21 -9.49 14.24
N THR A 52 5.43 -8.55 13.70
CA THR A 52 5.76 -7.13 13.75
C THR A 52 5.66 -6.58 15.17
N ILE A 53 4.69 -7.04 15.99
CA ILE A 53 4.62 -6.71 17.43
C ILE A 53 5.85 -7.25 18.17
N LEU A 54 6.26 -8.49 17.89
CA LEU A 54 7.46 -9.07 18.49
C LEU A 54 8.71 -8.28 18.10
N LEU A 55 8.84 -7.89 16.83
CA LEU A 55 9.92 -7.03 16.36
C LEU A 55 9.91 -5.67 17.09
N ALA A 56 8.76 -5.04 17.21
CA ALA A 56 8.61 -3.80 17.95
C ALA A 56 8.97 -3.96 19.44
N TYR A 57 8.59 -5.10 20.05
CA TYR A 57 8.94 -5.39 21.44
C TYR A 57 10.44 -5.54 21.64
N VAL A 58 11.15 -6.19 20.72
CA VAL A 58 12.61 -6.29 20.75
C VAL A 58 13.29 -4.92 20.61
N GLN A 59 12.71 -4.02 19.81
CA GLN A 59 13.26 -2.68 19.55
C GLN A 59 12.99 -1.71 20.71
N ASP A 60 11.76 -1.66 21.21
CA ASP A 60 11.24 -0.61 22.11
C ASP A 60 10.87 -1.14 23.52
N GLY A 61 10.90 -2.45 23.72
CA GLY A 61 10.52 -3.10 24.98
C GLY A 61 9.05 -2.85 25.32
N MET A 62 8.76 -2.68 26.60
CA MET A 62 7.39 -2.45 27.09
C MET A 62 6.75 -1.14 26.63
N ARG A 63 7.53 -0.22 26.02
CA ARG A 63 7.01 1.06 25.51
C ARG A 63 6.01 0.89 24.38
N ILE A 64 6.02 -0.24 23.67
CA ILE A 64 5.03 -0.53 22.63
C ILE A 64 3.59 -0.49 23.17
N PHE A 65 3.38 -0.77 24.46
CA PHE A 65 2.07 -0.76 25.11
C PHE A 65 1.62 0.64 25.57
N ASP A 66 2.47 1.66 25.46
CA ASP A 66 2.12 3.02 25.88
C ASP A 66 0.97 3.61 25.04
N ILE A 67 0.79 3.14 23.82
CA ILE A 67 -0.33 3.52 22.94
C ILE A 67 -1.70 3.21 23.57
N PHE A 68 -1.79 2.14 24.38
CA PHE A 68 -3.03 1.75 25.07
C PHE A 68 -3.34 2.61 26.30
N LYS A 69 -2.34 3.34 26.83
CA LYS A 69 -2.52 4.24 27.97
C LYS A 69 -3.21 5.55 27.58
N ASN A 70 -3.17 5.92 26.29
CA ASN A 70 -3.82 7.12 25.79
C ASN A 70 -5.05 6.74 24.93
N PRO A 71 -6.29 6.98 25.44
CA PRO A 71 -7.51 6.60 24.70
C PRO A 71 -7.63 7.22 23.30
N LYS A 72 -7.09 8.44 23.13
CA LYS A 72 -7.10 9.11 21.81
C LYS A 72 -6.17 8.41 20.82
N ASP A 73 -4.96 8.04 21.25
CA ASP A 73 -4.00 7.36 20.42
C ASP A 73 -4.45 5.92 20.11
N PHE A 74 -5.04 5.23 21.10
CA PHE A 74 -5.66 3.93 20.89
C PHE A 74 -6.85 4.01 19.91
N GLY A 75 -7.70 5.02 20.02
CA GLY A 75 -8.79 5.25 19.05
C GLY A 75 -8.27 5.43 17.63
N LYS A 76 -7.17 6.17 17.42
CA LYS A 76 -6.52 6.31 16.11
C LYS A 76 -5.94 4.99 15.60
N LEU A 77 -5.33 4.18 16.48
CA LEU A 77 -4.86 2.85 16.14
C LEU A 77 -6.00 1.95 15.68
N LEU A 78 -7.16 2.00 16.35
CA LEU A 78 -8.36 1.25 15.92
C LEU A 78 -8.85 1.74 14.56
N ILE A 79 -8.89 3.05 14.31
CA ILE A 79 -9.26 3.61 12.99
C ILE A 79 -8.28 3.10 11.92
N PHE A 80 -6.97 3.15 12.18
CA PHE A 80 -5.95 2.64 11.27
C PHE A 80 -6.12 1.15 10.97
N GLY A 81 -6.30 0.31 11.99
CA GLY A 81 -6.47 -1.14 11.81
C GLY A 81 -7.83 -1.50 11.17
N ILE A 82 -8.93 -0.98 11.68
CA ILE A 82 -10.28 -1.38 11.27
C ILE A 82 -10.70 -0.70 9.98
N LEU A 83 -10.71 0.65 9.97
CA LEU A 83 -11.18 1.42 8.81
C LEU A 83 -10.10 1.58 7.74
N GLY A 84 -8.83 1.51 8.12
CA GLY A 84 -7.71 1.50 7.19
C GLY A 84 -7.46 0.10 6.64
N ILE A 85 -6.79 -0.77 7.38
CA ILE A 85 -6.30 -2.05 6.84
C ILE A 85 -7.43 -3.05 6.60
N ALA A 86 -8.25 -3.36 7.61
CA ALA A 86 -9.26 -4.41 7.50
C ALA A 86 -10.35 -4.06 6.47
N LEU A 87 -10.88 -2.84 6.52
CA LEU A 87 -11.92 -2.40 5.59
C LEU A 87 -11.38 -2.31 4.15
N ALA A 88 -10.14 -1.81 3.94
CA ALA A 88 -9.52 -1.80 2.61
C ALA A 88 -9.46 -3.20 2.01
N GLN A 89 -9.04 -4.19 2.78
CA GLN A 89 -8.92 -5.57 2.33
C GLN A 89 -10.29 -6.20 2.06
N TYR A 90 -11.24 -6.06 3.00
CA TYR A 90 -12.59 -6.61 2.83
C TYR A 90 -13.28 -6.07 1.59
N THR A 91 -13.26 -4.75 1.41
CA THR A 91 -13.96 -4.10 0.28
C THR A 91 -13.26 -4.37 -1.05
N TYR A 92 -11.94 -4.53 -1.05
CA TYR A 92 -11.18 -4.96 -2.22
C TYR A 92 -11.58 -6.37 -2.66
N PHE A 93 -11.68 -7.34 -1.74
CA PHE A 93 -12.15 -8.69 -2.08
C PHE A 93 -13.60 -8.71 -2.55
N ARG A 94 -14.48 -7.87 -1.96
CA ARG A 94 -15.84 -7.71 -2.48
C ARG A 94 -15.85 -7.17 -3.91
N ALA A 95 -15.02 -6.18 -4.20
CA ALA A 95 -14.87 -5.66 -5.56
C ALA A 95 -14.33 -6.73 -6.53
N ILE A 96 -13.33 -7.54 -6.11
CA ILE A 96 -12.80 -8.66 -6.90
C ILE A 96 -13.90 -9.68 -7.23
N ALA A 97 -14.68 -10.08 -6.24
CA ALA A 97 -15.75 -11.07 -6.42
C ALA A 97 -16.82 -10.61 -7.42
N ILE A 98 -17.05 -9.29 -7.55
CA ILE A 98 -18.06 -8.72 -8.44
C ILE A 98 -17.50 -8.45 -9.84
N SER A 99 -16.26 -7.95 -9.95
CA SER A 99 -15.75 -7.36 -11.19
C SER A 99 -14.37 -7.91 -11.62
N GLY A 100 -13.83 -8.86 -10.87
CA GLY A 100 -12.50 -9.40 -11.09
C GLY A 100 -11.37 -8.49 -10.58
N VAL A 101 -10.18 -9.08 -10.46
CA VAL A 101 -8.98 -8.43 -9.88
C VAL A 101 -8.60 -7.15 -10.64
N GLY A 102 -8.70 -7.16 -11.97
CA GLY A 102 -8.30 -6.02 -12.80
C GLY A 102 -9.11 -4.76 -12.47
N VAL A 103 -10.44 -4.84 -12.52
CA VAL A 103 -11.34 -3.71 -12.24
C VAL A 103 -11.19 -3.25 -10.78
N ALA A 104 -11.17 -4.18 -9.83
CA ALA A 104 -10.99 -3.88 -8.41
C ALA A 104 -9.69 -3.10 -8.17
N THR A 105 -8.59 -3.52 -8.81
CA THR A 105 -7.28 -2.85 -8.69
C THR A 105 -7.31 -1.45 -9.30
N VAL A 106 -7.87 -1.26 -10.49
CA VAL A 106 -8.02 0.10 -11.08
C VAL A 106 -8.76 1.04 -10.13
N LEU A 107 -9.87 0.56 -9.55
CA LEU A 107 -10.66 1.36 -8.62
C LEU A 107 -9.91 1.68 -7.33
N GLN A 108 -9.13 0.74 -6.81
CA GLN A 108 -8.31 0.94 -5.63
C GLN A 108 -7.20 1.98 -5.87
N TYR A 109 -6.61 2.03 -7.07
CA TYR A 109 -5.61 3.04 -7.46
C TYR A 109 -6.16 4.45 -7.67
N VAL A 110 -7.46 4.69 -7.45
CA VAL A 110 -8.02 6.03 -7.27
C VAL A 110 -7.60 6.66 -5.92
N ALA A 111 -7.06 5.87 -4.98
CA ALA A 111 -6.66 6.33 -3.66
C ALA A 111 -5.73 7.58 -3.65
N PRO A 112 -4.68 7.70 -4.47
CA PRO A 112 -3.86 8.92 -4.52
C PRO A 112 -4.67 10.17 -4.89
N THR A 113 -5.64 10.03 -5.80
CA THR A 113 -6.56 11.12 -6.19
C THR A 113 -7.44 11.52 -5.01
N MET A 114 -8.06 10.54 -4.34
CA MET A 114 -8.89 10.79 -3.15
C MET A 114 -8.09 11.45 -2.03
N LEU A 115 -6.84 11.04 -1.83
CA LEU A 115 -5.94 11.61 -0.84
C LEU A 115 -5.69 13.10 -1.10
N ILE A 116 -5.40 13.47 -2.35
CA ILE A 116 -5.21 14.86 -2.77
C ILE A 116 -6.47 15.67 -2.54
N ILE A 117 -7.63 15.15 -2.95
CA ILE A 117 -8.94 15.81 -2.75
C ILE A 117 -9.20 16.01 -1.25
N TYR A 118 -8.98 14.99 -0.43
CA TYR A 118 -9.14 15.09 1.02
C TYR A 118 -8.26 16.18 1.63
N LEU A 119 -6.97 16.23 1.27
CA LEU A 119 -6.04 17.23 1.77
C LEU A 119 -6.41 18.65 1.30
N PHE A 120 -6.92 18.78 0.07
CA PHE A 120 -7.42 20.06 -0.42
C PHE A 120 -8.65 20.53 0.36
N ILE A 121 -9.65 19.68 0.56
CA ILE A 121 -10.89 20.03 1.29
C ILE A 121 -10.59 20.32 2.77
N ARG A 122 -9.75 19.48 3.41
CA ARG A 122 -9.53 19.52 4.87
C ARG A 122 -8.55 20.61 5.30
N TYR A 123 -7.53 20.88 4.49
CA TYR A 123 -6.42 21.77 4.83
C TYR A 123 -6.21 22.90 3.83
N PHE A 124 -7.07 23.02 2.81
CA PHE A 124 -6.92 23.96 1.69
C PHE A 124 -5.55 23.87 0.99
N LYS A 125 -4.88 22.70 1.10
CA LYS A 125 -3.60 22.44 0.48
C LYS A 125 -3.80 22.17 -1.00
N LYS A 126 -3.50 23.15 -1.83
CA LYS A 126 -3.56 23.00 -3.30
C LYS A 126 -2.52 21.97 -3.76
N PRO A 127 -2.92 20.97 -4.58
CA PRO A 127 -1.96 20.05 -5.17
C PRO A 127 -1.03 20.81 -6.12
N SER A 128 0.23 20.37 -6.18
CA SER A 128 1.18 20.87 -7.17
C SER A 128 0.85 20.25 -8.55
N LEU A 129 1.23 20.95 -9.62
CA LEU A 129 1.08 20.43 -10.98
C LEU A 129 1.82 19.08 -11.16
N PRO A 130 3.06 18.89 -10.67
CA PRO A 130 3.72 17.59 -10.69
C PRO A 130 2.94 16.49 -9.98
N GLU A 131 2.33 16.76 -8.82
CA GLU A 131 1.50 15.75 -8.11
C GLU A 131 0.29 15.32 -8.97
N LEU A 132 -0.39 16.26 -9.61
CA LEU A 132 -1.52 15.95 -10.52
C LEU A 132 -1.06 15.15 -11.75
N CYS A 133 0.05 15.53 -12.37
CA CYS A 133 0.63 14.77 -13.48
C CYS A 133 1.01 13.35 -13.06
N CYS A 134 1.61 13.17 -11.88
CA CYS A 134 1.96 11.85 -11.36
C CYS A 134 0.73 10.98 -11.13
N VAL A 135 -0.33 11.52 -10.54
CA VAL A 135 -1.58 10.78 -10.33
C VAL A 135 -2.19 10.35 -11.67
N ALA A 136 -2.26 11.26 -12.65
CA ALA A 136 -2.78 10.93 -13.98
C ALA A 136 -1.94 9.83 -14.67
N LEU A 137 -0.61 9.94 -14.65
CA LEU A 137 0.29 8.93 -15.21
C LEU A 137 0.20 7.59 -14.49
N ALA A 138 0.10 7.60 -13.16
CA ALA A 138 -0.07 6.38 -12.37
C ALA A 138 -1.39 5.67 -12.71
N MET A 139 -2.49 6.40 -12.83
CA MET A 139 -3.79 5.84 -13.22
C MET A 139 -3.76 5.28 -14.65
N ILE A 140 -3.27 6.05 -15.62
CA ILE A 140 -3.14 5.59 -17.01
C ILE A 140 -2.26 4.34 -17.06
N GLY A 141 -1.11 4.36 -16.40
CA GLY A 141 -0.18 3.25 -16.36
C GLY A 141 -0.79 1.99 -15.75
N THR A 142 -1.49 2.12 -14.63
CA THR A 142 -2.18 1.00 -13.97
C THR A 142 -3.27 0.42 -14.88
N VAL A 143 -4.09 1.25 -15.49
CA VAL A 143 -5.12 0.81 -16.45
C VAL A 143 -4.48 0.05 -17.60
N CYS A 144 -3.41 0.57 -18.21
CA CYS A 144 -2.71 -0.10 -19.32
C CYS A 144 -2.13 -1.48 -18.92
N ILE A 145 -1.51 -1.59 -17.74
CA ILE A 145 -0.96 -2.87 -17.24
C ILE A 145 -2.08 -3.88 -16.99
N ILE A 146 -3.22 -3.46 -16.50
CA ILE A 146 -4.33 -4.34 -16.19
C ILE A 146 -5.08 -4.76 -17.46
N MET A 147 -5.29 -3.84 -18.40
CA MET A 147 -5.96 -4.12 -19.67
C MET A 147 -5.23 -5.16 -20.54
N GLN A 148 -3.90 -5.29 -20.41
CA GLN A 148 -3.16 -6.36 -21.12
C GLN A 148 -3.63 -7.79 -20.77
N LYS A 149 -4.29 -7.96 -19.62
CA LYS A 149 -4.85 -9.24 -19.14
C LYS A 149 -6.28 -9.51 -19.65
N GLY A 150 -6.81 -8.68 -20.55
CA GLY A 150 -8.14 -8.87 -21.12
C GLY A 150 -9.28 -8.55 -20.16
N VAL A 151 -9.21 -7.41 -19.48
CA VAL A 151 -10.27 -6.96 -18.56
C VAL A 151 -11.55 -6.65 -19.32
N ASP A 152 -12.65 -7.24 -18.90
CA ASP A 152 -13.98 -6.90 -19.38
C ASP A 152 -14.44 -5.55 -18.81
N LEU A 153 -14.58 -4.54 -19.67
CA LEU A 153 -15.03 -3.21 -19.27
C LEU A 153 -16.50 -3.19 -18.81
N SER A 154 -17.32 -4.19 -19.20
CA SER A 154 -18.70 -4.30 -18.72
C SER A 154 -18.78 -4.63 -17.23
N ALA A 155 -17.68 -5.14 -16.64
CA ALA A 155 -17.57 -5.39 -15.20
C ALA A 155 -17.49 -4.11 -14.34
N PHE A 156 -17.31 -2.91 -14.94
CA PHE A 156 -17.42 -1.62 -14.25
C PHE A 156 -18.90 -1.26 -13.99
N ASN A 157 -19.52 -2.00 -13.09
CA ASN A 157 -20.90 -1.75 -12.66
C ASN A 157 -20.95 -0.94 -11.35
N GLY A 158 -22.16 -0.53 -10.95
CA GLY A 158 -22.37 0.31 -9.76
C GLY A 158 -21.85 -0.33 -8.45
N ASP A 159 -22.02 -1.64 -8.31
CA ASP A 159 -21.56 -2.37 -7.11
C ASP A 159 -20.03 -2.46 -7.05
N ALA A 160 -19.38 -2.72 -8.18
CA ALA A 160 -17.92 -2.70 -8.28
C ALA A 160 -17.36 -1.33 -7.93
N LEU A 161 -17.98 -0.26 -8.47
CA LEU A 161 -17.60 1.13 -8.14
C LEU A 161 -17.75 1.40 -6.65
N PHE A 162 -18.86 1.01 -6.04
CA PHE A 162 -19.11 1.23 -4.62
C PHE A 162 -18.02 0.58 -3.75
N TRP A 163 -17.78 -0.72 -3.91
CA TRP A 163 -16.79 -1.45 -3.11
C TRP A 163 -15.36 -1.01 -3.41
N GLY A 164 -15.01 -0.81 -4.67
CA GLY A 164 -13.68 -0.34 -5.06
C GLY A 164 -13.34 1.05 -4.55
N LEU A 165 -14.29 1.99 -4.57
CA LEU A 165 -14.10 3.34 -4.05
C LEU A 165 -14.02 3.36 -2.52
N ILE A 166 -14.76 2.50 -1.80
CA ILE A 166 -14.58 2.35 -0.35
C ILE A 166 -13.18 1.80 -0.06
N SER A 167 -12.70 0.83 -0.83
CA SER A 167 -11.34 0.31 -0.69
C SER A 167 -10.31 1.44 -0.87
N ALA A 168 -10.43 2.25 -1.92
CA ALA A 168 -9.56 3.41 -2.14
C ALA A 168 -9.61 4.43 -0.99
N ALA A 169 -10.80 4.73 -0.47
CA ALA A 169 -10.95 5.60 0.70
C ALA A 169 -10.30 5.03 1.96
N SER A 170 -10.39 3.71 2.17
CA SER A 170 -9.74 3.03 3.28
C SER A 170 -8.22 3.04 3.17
N ILE A 171 -7.66 2.99 1.95
CA ILE A 171 -6.23 3.22 1.70
C ILE A 171 -5.81 4.63 2.14
N CYS A 172 -6.63 5.64 1.87
CA CYS A 172 -6.34 6.99 2.37
C CYS A 172 -6.31 7.01 3.91
N VAL A 173 -7.20 6.29 4.57
CA VAL A 173 -7.20 6.19 6.04
C VAL A 173 -5.92 5.53 6.54
N TYR A 174 -5.53 4.35 6.04
CA TYR A 174 -4.31 3.71 6.53
C TYR A 174 -3.02 4.45 6.17
N THR A 175 -3.07 5.34 5.18
CA THR A 175 -1.92 6.18 4.81
C THR A 175 -1.82 7.45 5.66
N LEU A 176 -2.96 8.05 6.03
CA LEU A 176 -3.00 9.32 6.78
C LEU A 176 -3.00 9.16 8.29
N GLU A 177 -3.82 8.23 8.80
CA GLU A 177 -4.08 8.11 10.23
C GLU A 177 -2.81 7.80 11.05
N PRO A 178 -1.87 6.94 10.59
CA PRO A 178 -0.68 6.65 11.37
C PRO A 178 0.30 7.83 11.47
N VAL A 179 0.21 8.84 10.60
CA VAL A 179 1.18 9.95 10.55
C VAL A 179 1.32 10.69 11.89
N GLU A 180 0.23 10.89 12.62
CA GLU A 180 0.30 11.50 13.94
C GLU A 180 0.82 10.54 15.03
N LEU A 181 0.45 9.27 14.96
CA LEU A 181 0.96 8.24 15.86
C LEU A 181 2.47 8.02 15.68
N LEU A 182 2.96 8.09 14.45
CA LEU A 182 4.38 7.95 14.10
C LEU A 182 5.30 9.05 14.67
N LYS A 183 4.72 10.13 15.20
CA LYS A 183 5.47 11.14 15.96
C LYS A 183 5.79 10.71 17.40
N LYS A 184 5.05 9.72 17.92
CA LYS A 184 5.11 9.29 19.33
C LYS A 184 5.58 7.85 19.48
N TYR A 185 5.21 6.98 18.53
CA TYR A 185 5.41 5.54 18.59
C TYR A 185 6.21 5.08 17.38
N SER A 186 6.87 3.92 17.49
CA SER A 186 7.62 3.32 16.38
C SER A 186 6.67 2.82 15.28
N THR A 187 7.17 2.80 14.05
CA THR A 187 6.45 2.29 12.90
C THR A 187 6.01 0.84 13.13
N SER A 188 6.92 0.00 13.61
CA SER A 188 6.63 -1.41 13.88
C SER A 188 5.53 -1.61 14.93
N SER A 189 5.45 -0.76 15.97
CA SER A 189 4.37 -0.85 16.97
C SER A 189 3.00 -0.56 16.34
N ILE A 190 2.90 0.54 15.57
CA ILE A 190 1.63 0.94 14.94
C ILE A 190 1.19 -0.08 13.90
N VAL A 191 2.10 -0.48 13.01
CA VAL A 191 1.82 -1.45 11.94
C VAL A 191 1.46 -2.81 12.54
N GLY A 192 2.23 -3.28 13.52
CA GLY A 192 2.02 -4.58 14.16
C GLY A 192 0.65 -4.68 14.83
N PHE A 193 0.31 -3.72 15.70
CA PHE A 193 -1.01 -3.72 16.36
C PHE A 193 -2.15 -3.50 15.35
N GLY A 194 -1.98 -2.60 14.36
CA GLY A 194 -2.98 -2.37 13.32
C GLY A 194 -3.27 -3.63 12.51
N MET A 195 -2.24 -4.35 12.07
CA MET A 195 -2.39 -5.63 11.35
C MET A 195 -3.01 -6.71 12.22
N PHE A 196 -2.58 -6.83 13.47
CA PHE A 196 -3.09 -7.84 14.38
C PHE A 196 -4.59 -7.66 14.65
N ILE A 197 -5.03 -6.42 14.90
CA ILE A 197 -6.45 -6.05 15.03
C ILE A 197 -7.21 -6.40 13.74
N SER A 198 -6.64 -6.06 12.57
CA SER A 198 -7.23 -6.38 11.28
C SER A 198 -7.35 -7.87 11.04
N GLY A 199 -6.32 -8.64 11.42
CA GLY A 199 -6.30 -10.10 11.30
C GLY A 199 -7.36 -10.77 12.17
N ILE A 200 -7.52 -10.32 13.43
CA ILE A 200 -8.60 -10.80 14.30
C ILE A 200 -9.97 -10.55 13.64
N LEU A 201 -10.17 -9.33 13.11
CA LEU A 201 -11.43 -8.98 12.46
C LEU A 201 -11.67 -9.82 11.20
N ALA A 202 -10.63 -10.06 10.39
CA ALA A 202 -10.70 -10.92 9.21
C ALA A 202 -11.14 -12.34 9.59
N CYS A 203 -10.55 -12.95 10.61
CA CYS A 203 -10.94 -14.28 11.10
C CYS A 203 -12.40 -14.34 11.60
N ILE A 204 -12.90 -13.25 12.19
CA ILE A 204 -14.32 -13.20 12.62
C ILE A 204 -15.25 -13.11 11.42
N VAL A 205 -14.86 -12.37 10.37
CA VAL A 205 -15.68 -12.10 9.18
C VAL A 205 -15.67 -13.26 8.20
N PHE A 206 -14.48 -13.73 7.81
CA PHE A 206 -14.34 -14.73 6.74
C PHE A 206 -14.46 -16.16 7.23
N ARG A 207 -13.86 -16.49 8.38
CA ARG A 207 -13.91 -17.84 9.01
C ARG A 207 -13.50 -18.97 8.07
N GLN A 208 -12.47 -18.76 7.31
CA GLN A 208 -12.02 -19.68 6.27
C GLN A 208 -11.11 -20.78 6.81
N VAL A 209 -11.11 -21.94 6.11
CA VAL A 209 -10.23 -23.07 6.39
C VAL A 209 -9.55 -23.52 5.10
N ALA A 210 -8.26 -23.79 5.14
CA ALA A 210 -7.49 -24.29 3.99
C ALA A 210 -7.63 -25.81 3.81
N SER A 211 -8.86 -26.30 3.61
CA SER A 211 -9.17 -27.75 3.59
C SER A 211 -8.68 -28.47 2.33
N GLU A 212 -8.56 -27.76 1.19
CA GLU A 212 -8.21 -28.33 -0.12
C GLU A 212 -6.78 -27.98 -0.57
N ALA A 213 -6.00 -27.35 0.29
CA ALA A 213 -4.69 -26.85 -0.04
C ALA A 213 -3.64 -27.97 -0.22
N ILE A 214 -2.78 -27.81 -1.22
CA ILE A 214 -1.61 -28.67 -1.43
C ILE A 214 -0.46 -28.14 -0.60
N TRP A 215 -0.05 -28.89 0.41
CA TRP A 215 1.04 -28.51 1.31
C TRP A 215 2.36 -29.13 0.90
N ASP A 216 3.22 -28.36 0.27
CA ASP A 216 4.58 -28.74 -0.11
C ASP A 216 5.59 -27.62 0.17
N GLY A 217 6.87 -27.85 -0.19
CA GLY A 217 7.93 -26.85 0.03
C GLY A 217 7.66 -25.50 -0.66
N MET A 218 7.08 -25.50 -1.86
CA MET A 218 6.77 -24.28 -2.61
C MET A 218 5.61 -23.49 -1.96
N THR A 219 4.66 -24.19 -1.33
CA THR A 219 3.60 -23.56 -0.55
C THR A 219 4.18 -22.79 0.64
N TRP A 220 5.13 -23.36 1.35
CA TRP A 220 5.80 -22.68 2.46
C TRP A 220 6.65 -21.49 1.99
N VAL A 221 7.34 -21.60 0.85
CA VAL A 221 8.06 -20.46 0.23
C VAL A 221 7.08 -19.35 -0.14
N GLY A 222 5.95 -19.67 -0.74
CA GLY A 222 4.90 -18.69 -1.07
C GLY A 222 4.35 -18.00 0.18
N LEU A 223 4.02 -18.76 1.21
CA LEU A 223 3.55 -18.22 2.50
C LEU A 223 4.60 -17.32 3.16
N PHE A 224 5.86 -17.74 3.20
CA PHE A 224 6.96 -16.91 3.69
C PHE A 224 7.05 -15.60 2.92
N THR A 225 6.99 -15.66 1.59
CA THR A 225 7.04 -14.47 0.73
C THR A 225 5.89 -13.52 1.04
N ILE A 226 4.66 -14.02 1.17
CA ILE A 226 3.49 -13.19 1.47
C ILE A 226 3.56 -12.61 2.89
N ILE A 227 3.86 -13.43 3.89
CA ILE A 227 3.81 -13.01 5.29
C ILE A 227 4.99 -12.10 5.63
N ILE A 228 6.21 -12.54 5.33
CA ILE A 228 7.41 -11.82 5.74
C ILE A 228 7.71 -10.67 4.79
N LEU A 229 7.95 -10.95 3.50
CA LEU A 229 8.35 -9.93 2.55
C LEU A 229 7.19 -9.01 2.19
N GLY A 230 6.07 -9.60 1.81
CA GLY A 230 4.89 -8.89 1.31
C GLY A 230 4.01 -8.28 2.39
N THR A 231 4.25 -8.54 3.67
CA THR A 231 3.44 -7.97 4.75
C THR A 231 4.30 -7.36 5.85
N VAL A 232 5.12 -8.13 6.56
CA VAL A 232 5.95 -7.58 7.65
C VAL A 232 6.90 -6.50 7.13
N VAL A 233 7.71 -6.82 6.14
CA VAL A 233 8.70 -5.88 5.61
C VAL A 233 8.01 -4.78 4.82
N SER A 234 7.17 -5.11 3.85
CA SER A 234 6.58 -4.13 2.92
C SER A 234 5.79 -3.02 3.61
N PHE A 235 4.93 -3.36 4.59
CA PHE A 235 4.14 -2.33 5.29
C PHE A 235 5.00 -1.48 6.23
N ASN A 236 5.97 -2.06 6.93
CA ASN A 236 6.87 -1.28 7.75
C ASN A 236 7.69 -0.30 6.90
N GLU A 237 8.24 -0.76 5.78
CA GLU A 237 8.98 0.07 4.83
C GLU A 237 8.10 1.16 4.22
N TYR A 238 6.89 0.81 3.75
CA TYR A 238 5.97 1.78 3.17
C TYR A 238 5.55 2.86 4.18
N ILE A 239 5.10 2.48 5.37
CA ILE A 239 4.66 3.44 6.40
C ILE A 239 5.83 4.30 6.90
N GLU A 240 7.03 3.73 7.06
CA GLU A 240 8.23 4.50 7.39
C GLU A 240 8.62 5.44 6.24
N GLY A 241 8.45 5.01 5.00
CA GLY A 241 8.60 5.85 3.81
C GLY A 241 7.61 7.04 3.86
N VAL A 242 6.32 6.77 4.04
CA VAL A 242 5.26 7.79 4.18
C VAL A 242 5.59 8.78 5.31
N ARG A 243 6.10 8.30 6.44
CA ARG A 243 6.54 9.16 7.55
C ARG A 243 7.59 10.18 7.12
N ARG A 244 8.51 9.80 6.21
CA ARG A 244 9.65 10.63 5.78
C ARG A 244 9.32 11.54 4.60
N ILE A 245 8.53 11.07 3.63
CA ILE A 245 8.24 11.82 2.40
C ILE A 245 6.84 12.41 2.34
N GLY A 246 5.93 11.95 3.22
CA GLY A 246 4.53 12.38 3.27
C GLY A 246 3.59 11.45 2.51
N ALA A 247 2.31 11.53 2.87
CA ALA A 247 1.27 10.60 2.43
C ALA A 247 1.01 10.63 0.92
N VAL A 248 0.97 11.82 0.30
CA VAL A 248 0.71 11.95 -1.16
C VAL A 248 1.82 11.29 -1.97
N GLN A 249 3.08 11.57 -1.64
CA GLN A 249 4.23 11.01 -2.37
C GLN A 249 4.34 9.51 -2.14
N GLY A 250 4.14 9.03 -0.91
CA GLY A 250 4.09 7.60 -0.62
C GLY A 250 2.99 6.89 -1.40
N SER A 251 1.78 7.44 -1.43
CA SER A 251 0.64 6.88 -2.16
C SER A 251 0.85 6.85 -3.68
N ILE A 252 1.54 7.86 -4.27
CA ILE A 252 1.90 7.81 -5.70
C ILE A 252 2.97 6.74 -5.94
N LEU A 253 3.98 6.62 -5.06
CA LEU A 253 5.04 5.62 -5.21
C LEU A 253 4.52 4.18 -5.02
N SER A 254 3.42 3.97 -4.29
CA SER A 254 2.79 2.64 -4.20
C SER A 254 2.28 2.14 -5.55
N SER A 255 2.07 3.00 -6.55
CA SER A 255 1.71 2.59 -7.91
C SER A 255 2.80 1.79 -8.65
N LEU A 256 4.00 1.65 -8.07
CA LEU A 256 5.01 0.70 -8.55
C LEU A 256 4.63 -0.78 -8.32
N GLU A 257 3.68 -1.05 -7.44
CA GLU A 257 3.18 -2.42 -7.17
C GLU A 257 2.71 -3.14 -8.45
N PRO A 258 1.85 -2.59 -9.33
CA PRO A 258 1.46 -3.24 -10.57
C PRO A 258 2.63 -3.57 -11.51
N ILE A 259 3.66 -2.72 -11.55
CA ILE A 259 4.88 -3.00 -12.32
C ILE A 259 5.60 -4.21 -11.73
N SER A 260 5.80 -4.19 -10.44
CA SER A 260 6.45 -5.29 -9.73
C SER A 260 5.68 -6.60 -9.92
N ALA A 261 4.35 -6.58 -9.77
CA ALA A 261 3.51 -7.74 -10.01
C ALA A 261 3.59 -8.24 -11.47
N ALA A 262 3.68 -7.34 -12.45
CA ALA A 262 3.84 -7.70 -13.85
C ALA A 262 5.21 -8.35 -14.12
N LEU A 263 6.29 -7.77 -13.56
CA LEU A 263 7.66 -8.30 -13.72
C LEU A 263 7.82 -9.68 -13.04
N PHE A 264 7.35 -9.82 -11.80
CA PHE A 264 7.41 -11.12 -11.12
C PHE A 264 6.46 -12.13 -11.74
N GLY A 265 5.28 -11.72 -12.21
CA GLY A 265 4.37 -12.58 -12.96
C GLY A 265 4.98 -13.10 -14.26
N TRP A 266 5.74 -12.27 -14.99
CA TRP A 266 6.52 -12.70 -16.14
C TRP A 266 7.64 -13.67 -15.74
N ALA A 267 8.45 -13.31 -14.77
CA ALA A 267 9.63 -14.10 -14.39
C ALA A 267 9.29 -15.44 -13.71
N LEU A 268 8.22 -15.50 -12.91
CA LEU A 268 7.88 -16.66 -12.08
C LEU A 268 6.70 -17.47 -12.61
N LEU A 269 5.75 -16.86 -13.32
CA LEU A 269 4.52 -17.50 -13.79
C LEU A 269 4.43 -17.58 -15.32
N GLY A 270 5.43 -17.06 -16.05
CA GLY A 270 5.47 -17.11 -17.51
C GLY A 270 4.46 -16.18 -18.19
N ASN A 271 3.97 -15.14 -17.50
CA ASN A 271 3.07 -14.15 -18.10
C ASN A 271 3.79 -13.38 -19.21
N GLU A 272 3.07 -13.02 -20.27
CA GLU A 272 3.62 -12.26 -21.39
C GLU A 272 3.39 -10.75 -21.21
N PHE A 273 4.29 -9.94 -21.76
CA PHE A 273 4.12 -8.50 -21.87
C PHE A 273 3.50 -8.12 -23.22
N THR A 274 2.55 -7.20 -23.16
CA THR A 274 2.04 -6.53 -24.36
C THR A 274 2.64 -5.13 -24.49
N LEU A 275 2.59 -4.54 -25.69
CA LEU A 275 3.02 -3.15 -25.90
C LEU A 275 2.25 -2.18 -25.01
N VAL A 276 0.96 -2.44 -24.77
CA VAL A 276 0.12 -1.62 -23.88
C VAL A 276 0.60 -1.72 -22.42
N GLY A 277 0.94 -2.93 -21.96
CA GLY A 277 1.51 -3.12 -20.62
C GLY A 277 2.86 -2.43 -20.44
N ILE A 278 3.74 -2.52 -21.44
CA ILE A 278 5.05 -1.83 -21.43
C ILE A 278 4.85 -0.30 -21.37
N PHE A 279 3.94 0.24 -22.17
CA PHE A 279 3.59 1.68 -22.09
C PHE A 279 3.10 2.07 -20.69
N GLY A 280 2.23 1.24 -20.10
CA GLY A 280 1.76 1.44 -18.74
C GLY A 280 2.89 1.47 -17.71
N MET A 281 3.86 0.55 -17.81
CA MET A 281 5.04 0.53 -16.94
C MET A 281 5.88 1.81 -17.10
N ILE A 282 6.08 2.30 -18.31
CA ILE A 282 6.81 3.55 -18.57
C ILE A 282 6.10 4.75 -17.92
N CYS A 283 4.77 4.82 -18.02
CA CYS A 283 3.99 5.87 -17.38
C CYS A 283 4.20 5.90 -15.86
N ILE A 284 4.16 4.73 -15.21
CA ILE A 284 4.35 4.66 -13.74
C ILE A 284 5.81 4.98 -13.37
N ILE A 285 6.79 4.47 -14.10
CA ILE A 285 8.21 4.79 -13.84
C ILE A 285 8.45 6.30 -13.96
N ALA A 286 7.82 6.97 -14.92
CA ALA A 286 7.92 8.42 -15.07
C ALA A 286 7.47 9.18 -13.80
N THR A 287 6.49 8.66 -13.05
CA THR A 287 6.03 9.30 -11.80
C THR A 287 7.13 9.38 -10.76
N VAL A 288 7.97 8.35 -10.65
CA VAL A 288 9.11 8.31 -9.70
C VAL A 288 10.09 9.45 -9.99
N PHE A 289 10.43 9.62 -11.26
CA PHE A 289 11.35 10.70 -11.69
C PHE A 289 10.74 12.09 -11.48
N ILE A 290 9.45 12.27 -11.81
CA ILE A 290 8.74 13.54 -11.63
C ILE A 290 8.69 13.92 -10.14
N ILE A 291 8.34 12.98 -9.25
CA ILE A 291 8.33 13.22 -7.80
C ILE A 291 9.72 13.58 -7.29
N ALA A 292 10.74 12.83 -7.68
CA ALA A 292 12.11 13.10 -7.26
C ALA A 292 12.58 14.50 -7.69
N TRP A 293 12.27 14.88 -8.94
CA TRP A 293 12.60 16.20 -9.48
C TRP A 293 11.83 17.34 -8.79
N ASP A 294 10.53 17.18 -8.60
CA ASP A 294 9.70 18.19 -7.92
C ASP A 294 10.21 18.42 -6.49
N ARG A 295 10.53 17.36 -5.79
CA ARG A 295 11.06 17.44 -4.43
C ARG A 295 12.40 18.16 -4.35
N GLN A 296 13.31 17.90 -5.30
CA GLN A 296 14.57 18.64 -5.39
C GLN A 296 14.33 20.14 -5.63
N ARG A 297 13.35 20.50 -6.46
CA ARG A 297 12.97 21.89 -6.71
C ARG A 297 12.41 22.58 -5.46
N GLN A 298 11.55 21.90 -4.71
CA GLN A 298 10.97 22.44 -3.47
C GLN A 298 12.06 22.76 -2.44
N ILE A 299 13.00 21.84 -2.22
CA ILE A 299 14.11 22.03 -1.29
C ILE A 299 14.99 23.20 -1.72
N LYS A 300 15.33 23.27 -3.01
CA LYS A 300 16.14 24.38 -3.53
C LYS A 300 15.47 25.73 -3.27
N ARG A 301 14.14 25.81 -3.42
CA ARG A 301 13.37 27.03 -3.12
C ARG A 301 13.41 27.35 -1.63
N GLU A 302 13.17 26.38 -0.75
CA GLU A 302 13.22 26.59 0.71
C GLU A 302 14.61 27.06 1.19
N VAL A 303 15.69 26.52 0.62
CA VAL A 303 17.06 26.94 0.93
C VAL A 303 17.30 28.39 0.48
N LEU A 304 16.88 28.73 -0.75
CA LEU A 304 17.02 30.08 -1.27
C LEU A 304 16.22 31.10 -0.44
N GLU A 305 14.99 30.78 -0.05
CA GLU A 305 14.18 31.65 0.82
C GLU A 305 14.81 31.85 2.21
N LYS A 306 15.41 30.80 2.78
CA LYS A 306 16.11 30.91 4.06
C LYS A 306 17.38 31.77 3.96
N LEU A 307 18.14 31.66 2.86
CA LEU A 307 19.32 32.48 2.62
C LEU A 307 18.92 33.95 2.45
N TYR A 308 17.89 34.21 1.63
CA TYR A 308 17.39 35.56 1.42
C TYR A 308 16.89 36.24 2.70
N LYS A 309 16.17 35.49 3.57
CA LYS A 309 15.76 36.00 4.89
C LYS A 309 16.92 36.29 5.84
N LYS A 310 18.08 35.62 5.70
CA LYS A 310 19.28 35.86 6.50
C LYS A 310 20.08 37.08 6.03
N GLU A 311 19.98 37.44 4.74
CA GLU A 311 20.68 38.59 4.19
C GLU A 311 19.92 39.90 4.38
N VAL A 312 18.61 39.83 4.71
CA VAL A 312 17.73 41.02 4.88
C VAL A 312 17.55 41.40 6.36
N ILE A 313 18.10 40.61 7.31
CA ILE A 313 18.17 40.90 8.75
C ILE A 313 19.59 41.20 9.15
#